data_c9629680ee82886f9ce94c58b87f54c3
#
_entry.id   c9629680ee82886f9ce94c58b87f54c3
#
_cell.length_a   1.000
_cell.length_b   1.000
_cell.length_c   1.000
_cell.angle_alpha   90.00
_cell.angle_beta   90.00
_cell.angle_gamma   90.00
#
_symmetry.space_group_name_H-M   'P 1'
#
loop_
_entity.id
_entity.type
_entity.pdbx_description
1 polymer ?
#
loop_
_entity_poly.entity_id
_entity_poly.type
_entity_poly.pdbx_seq_one_letter_code
_entity_poly.pdbx_strand_id
1 'polypeptide(L)'
;MTQLRYIIGFTLAVGILVACDHRTDLDPIENAGTFREIASVDLGGTAASEISAYDTLTRRIFTVNNETAATPKVEVLELSAAYTINKLTPINVSALGGVANSVAVSRGRLAIALEATDKQANGSVVIVDTRSLAILRTIPVGAMPDMVTFSPDGRYIVTADEGEPNAAYTVDPVGSISIIDTQSGYSVRTLTFEGFESQRATLLAGGFRLFGPKASLAQDVEPEYVAISPDSRRAWVTLQENNAIAEVDLIGGSILKIWPLGTKDINVPSNAIDPSDRDNKIAFSNWLIRSFYLPDAIAPFAVNGTNYVITADEGDTRDYAGYSEEARISTLTLDPTAFPTGSVLKQLTNLGRLIVTKSLGDTDNDGDYDALYAIGGRGFSIFNTATGQRVYFSGKSLEERIVAANLYDDTRSDDKGVEAEGVTVGMINGQPVAFVGLERADAIAIYSLADPTNPQFLQVLPTGDAPEGVLFVPASQSPTKRSLLIVSSEGDGTVKVYQPDRP
;
A
#
# COMPACT_ATOMS: atom_id res chain seq x y z
N MET A 1 35.66 62.42 -69.55
CA MET A 1 36.05 61.22 -68.83
C MET A 1 35.67 61.42 -67.39
N THR A 2 34.49 60.98 -67.02
CA THR A 2 33.82 61.23 -65.73
C THR A 2 33.90 59.96 -64.85
N GLN A 3 34.57 60.06 -63.72
CA GLN A 3 34.64 58.99 -62.77
C GLN A 3 33.49 59.10 -61.77
N LEU A 4 32.71 58.05 -61.72
CA LEU A 4 31.60 57.88 -60.76
C LEU A 4 32.13 57.22 -59.46
N ARG A 5 32.03 57.96 -58.35
CA ARG A 5 32.37 57.42 -57.00
C ARG A 5 31.13 56.83 -56.38
N TYR A 6 31.15 55.52 -56.07
CA TYR A 6 30.14 54.84 -55.24
C TYR A 6 30.50 55.05 -53.78
N ILE A 7 29.54 55.57 -53.02
CA ILE A 7 29.55 55.58 -51.53
C ILE A 7 28.80 54.37 -51.03
N ILE A 8 29.50 53.45 -50.34
CA ILE A 8 28.90 52.33 -49.67
C ILE A 8 28.58 52.79 -48.26
N GLY A 9 27.27 52.91 -47.97
CA GLY A 9 26.75 53.13 -46.60
C GLY A 9 26.72 51.79 -45.80
N PHE A 10 27.47 51.77 -44.72
CA PHE A 10 27.36 50.64 -43.74
C PHE A 10 26.24 50.96 -42.76
N THR A 11 25.17 50.21 -42.84
CA THR A 11 24.08 50.23 -41.82
C THR A 11 24.43 49.26 -40.71
N LEU A 12 24.75 49.81 -39.53
CA LEU A 12 24.99 49.01 -38.32
C LEU A 12 23.62 48.55 -37.72
N ALA A 13 23.27 47.31 -37.92
CA ALA A 13 22.12 46.73 -37.24
C ALA A 13 22.51 46.34 -35.81
N VAL A 14 22.04 47.11 -34.83
CA VAL A 14 22.14 46.73 -33.41
C VAL A 14 21.07 45.68 -33.12
N GLY A 15 21.50 44.43 -33.08
CA GLY A 15 20.66 43.30 -32.58
C GLY A 15 20.54 43.40 -31.07
N ILE A 16 19.35 43.73 -30.58
CA ILE A 16 18.99 43.58 -29.17
C ILE A 16 18.81 42.06 -28.91
N LEU A 17 19.83 41.44 -28.32
CA LEU A 17 19.69 40.12 -27.72
C LEU A 17 18.79 40.23 -26.49
N VAL A 18 17.50 39.92 -26.63
CA VAL A 18 16.64 39.61 -25.49
C VAL A 18 17.09 38.25 -24.98
N ALA A 19 17.93 38.24 -23.95
CA ALA A 19 18.18 37.05 -23.17
C ALA A 19 16.86 36.65 -22.48
N CYS A 20 16.19 35.63 -22.99
CA CYS A 20 15.17 34.92 -22.21
C CYS A 20 15.92 34.28 -21.06
N ASP A 21 15.81 34.88 -19.89
CA ASP A 21 16.22 34.28 -18.62
C ASP A 21 15.26 33.11 -18.36
N HIS A 22 15.56 31.95 -18.94
CA HIS A 22 14.95 30.70 -18.51
C HIS A 22 15.54 30.36 -17.15
N ARG A 23 15.09 31.07 -16.11
CA ARG A 23 15.15 30.52 -14.76
C ARG A 23 14.27 29.30 -14.77
N THR A 24 14.87 28.15 -14.98
CA THR A 24 14.29 26.90 -14.44
C THR A 24 14.19 27.15 -12.93
N ASP A 25 12.98 27.40 -12.44
CA ASP A 25 12.70 27.30 -11.00
C ASP A 25 13.04 25.86 -10.63
N LEU A 26 14.29 25.62 -10.24
CA LEU A 26 14.69 24.37 -9.63
C LEU A 26 13.85 24.23 -8.38
N ASP A 27 13.16 23.14 -8.25
CA ASP A 27 12.48 22.81 -7.01
C ASP A 27 13.47 23.01 -5.85
N PRO A 28 13.05 23.67 -4.77
CA PRO A 28 13.98 23.93 -3.67
C PRO A 28 14.50 22.63 -3.10
N ILE A 29 15.80 22.56 -2.84
CA ILE A 29 16.42 21.42 -2.18
C ILE A 29 15.72 21.19 -0.85
N GLU A 30 15.31 19.96 -0.57
CA GLU A 30 14.62 19.54 0.64
C GLU A 30 15.40 18.41 1.34
N ASN A 31 15.36 18.36 2.67
CA ASN A 31 15.99 17.28 3.42
C ASN A 31 14.95 16.18 3.73
N ALA A 32 14.98 15.09 2.98
CA ALA A 32 14.05 13.98 3.14
C ALA A 32 14.09 13.27 4.52
N GLY A 33 15.11 13.53 5.33
CA GLY A 33 15.24 13.00 6.70
C GLY A 33 14.73 13.94 7.79
N THR A 34 13.94 14.98 7.45
CA THR A 34 13.52 16.01 8.43
C THR A 34 12.04 16.36 8.31
N PHE A 35 11.20 15.39 7.97
CA PHE A 35 9.75 15.62 7.95
C PHE A 35 9.26 15.96 9.37
N ARG A 36 8.37 16.94 9.44
CA ARG A 36 7.70 17.34 10.69
C ARG A 36 6.28 17.76 10.41
N GLU A 37 5.41 17.58 11.38
CA GLU A 37 4.01 18.00 11.32
C GLU A 37 3.91 19.52 11.13
N ILE A 38 3.02 19.93 10.21
CA ILE A 38 2.72 21.34 9.94
C ILE A 38 1.24 21.66 10.10
N ALA A 39 0.37 20.67 10.00
CA ALA A 39 -1.07 20.80 10.19
C ALA A 39 -1.68 19.46 10.59
N SER A 40 -2.78 19.51 11.30
CA SER A 40 -3.54 18.36 11.75
C SER A 40 -5.03 18.71 11.82
N VAL A 41 -5.89 17.72 11.59
CA VAL A 41 -7.33 17.81 11.79
C VAL A 41 -7.85 16.51 12.34
N ASP A 42 -8.67 16.58 13.36
CA ASP A 42 -9.41 15.46 13.94
C ASP A 42 -10.79 15.39 13.25
N LEU A 43 -11.14 14.22 12.70
CA LEU A 43 -12.38 13.97 11.96
C LEU A 43 -13.42 13.18 12.76
N GLY A 44 -13.00 12.55 13.85
CA GLY A 44 -13.86 11.74 14.71
C GLY A 44 -13.05 10.68 15.47
N GLY A 45 -13.70 9.57 15.80
CA GLY A 45 -13.05 8.41 16.43
C GLY A 45 -12.46 7.42 15.42
N THR A 46 -12.37 6.16 15.83
CA THR A 46 -11.90 5.06 14.99
C THR A 46 -12.67 4.99 13.67
N ALA A 47 -11.98 4.71 12.56
CA ALA A 47 -12.48 4.68 11.19
C ALA A 47 -13.00 6.03 10.65
N ALA A 48 -12.69 7.16 11.33
CA ALA A 48 -13.04 8.49 10.82
C ALA A 48 -12.04 9.04 9.79
N SER A 49 -10.88 8.38 9.63
CA SER A 49 -9.82 8.76 8.69
C SER A 49 -9.01 7.53 8.26
N GLU A 50 -9.36 6.98 7.11
CA GLU A 50 -8.66 5.81 6.53
C GLU A 50 -7.82 6.28 5.32
N ILE A 51 -8.24 6.06 4.10
CA ILE A 51 -7.49 6.44 2.89
C ILE A 51 -7.76 7.89 2.47
N SER A 52 -6.69 8.61 2.07
CA SER A 52 -6.76 10.00 1.61
C SER A 52 -6.25 10.17 0.18
N ALA A 53 -6.89 11.09 -0.57
CA ALA A 53 -6.44 11.56 -1.88
C ALA A 53 -6.37 13.10 -1.93
N TYR A 54 -5.47 13.65 -2.73
CA TYR A 54 -5.27 15.09 -2.85
C TYR A 54 -5.53 15.60 -4.28
N ASP A 55 -6.40 16.62 -4.42
CA ASP A 55 -6.63 17.30 -5.68
C ASP A 55 -5.82 18.59 -5.80
N THR A 56 -4.87 18.60 -6.70
CA THR A 56 -4.00 19.76 -6.98
C THR A 56 -4.75 20.95 -7.55
N LEU A 57 -5.90 20.73 -8.21
CA LEU A 57 -6.69 21.80 -8.84
C LEU A 57 -7.51 22.59 -7.82
N THR A 58 -8.02 21.93 -6.80
CA THR A 58 -8.85 22.54 -5.75
C THR A 58 -8.11 22.70 -4.43
N ARG A 59 -6.95 22.07 -4.26
CA ARG A 59 -6.17 21.97 -3.01
C ARG A 59 -6.93 21.27 -1.90
N ARG A 60 -7.79 20.32 -2.27
CA ARG A 60 -8.61 19.55 -1.34
C ARG A 60 -8.02 18.18 -1.09
N ILE A 61 -8.08 17.77 0.17
CA ILE A 61 -7.88 16.40 0.60
C ILE A 61 -9.26 15.77 0.71
N PHE A 62 -9.41 14.58 0.18
CA PHE A 62 -10.60 13.76 0.28
C PHE A 62 -10.22 12.54 1.11
N THR A 63 -10.91 12.32 2.22
CA THR A 63 -10.58 11.26 3.18
C THR A 63 -11.82 10.41 3.44
N VAL A 64 -11.65 9.09 3.34
CA VAL A 64 -12.70 8.13 3.72
C VAL A 64 -13.00 8.26 5.22
N ASN A 65 -14.29 8.23 5.57
CA ASN A 65 -14.75 8.25 6.95
C ASN A 65 -15.91 7.28 7.12
N ASN A 66 -15.63 6.19 7.81
CA ASN A 66 -16.53 5.09 8.13
C ASN A 66 -16.85 4.99 9.63
N GLU A 67 -16.51 6.01 10.45
CA GLU A 67 -16.78 6.05 11.89
C GLU A 67 -18.21 5.56 12.25
N THR A 68 -19.15 5.81 11.35
CA THR A 68 -20.49 5.28 11.44
C THR A 68 -20.83 4.54 10.14
N ALA A 69 -20.72 3.22 10.14
CA ALA A 69 -20.98 2.37 8.97
C ALA A 69 -22.37 2.58 8.34
N ALA A 70 -23.35 3.06 9.09
CA ALA A 70 -24.68 3.43 8.58
C ALA A 70 -24.68 4.71 7.75
N THR A 71 -23.67 5.56 7.86
CA THR A 71 -23.56 6.85 7.18
C THR A 71 -22.16 7.11 6.65
N PRO A 72 -21.60 6.20 5.82
CA PRO A 72 -20.29 6.36 5.23
C PRO A 72 -20.23 7.64 4.39
N LYS A 73 -19.11 8.33 4.45
CA LYS A 73 -18.90 9.61 3.76
C LYS A 73 -17.44 9.76 3.36
N VAL A 74 -17.19 10.69 2.45
CA VAL A 74 -15.84 11.19 2.17
C VAL A 74 -15.76 12.62 2.69
N GLU A 75 -14.90 12.84 3.67
CA GLU A 75 -14.60 14.17 4.20
C GLU A 75 -13.88 15.00 3.13
N VAL A 76 -14.20 16.29 3.10
CA VAL A 76 -13.58 17.24 2.17
C VAL A 76 -12.86 18.31 2.97
N LEU A 77 -11.53 18.33 2.84
CA LEU A 77 -10.67 19.21 3.61
C LEU A 77 -9.95 20.15 2.64
N GLU A 78 -9.86 21.42 2.93
CA GLU A 78 -9.11 22.39 2.14
C GLU A 78 -7.80 22.75 2.85
N LEU A 79 -6.66 22.43 2.21
CA LEU A 79 -5.34 22.75 2.73
C LEU A 79 -4.85 24.10 2.18
N SER A 80 -4.64 25.07 3.06
CA SER A 80 -4.14 26.40 2.71
C SER A 80 -2.60 26.45 2.67
N ALA A 81 -2.06 27.46 1.98
CA ALA A 81 -0.63 27.77 2.01
C ALA A 81 -0.14 28.25 3.39
N ALA A 82 -1.06 28.62 4.28
CA ALA A 82 -0.77 29.05 5.66
C ALA A 82 -0.85 27.89 6.67
N TYR A 83 -0.82 26.63 6.18
CA TYR A 83 -0.86 25.41 7.00
C TYR A 83 -2.15 25.24 7.81
N THR A 84 -3.28 25.74 7.30
CA THR A 84 -4.59 25.50 7.91
C THR A 84 -5.36 24.47 7.11
N ILE A 85 -6.07 23.58 7.80
CA ILE A 85 -6.99 22.62 7.23
C ILE A 85 -8.41 23.04 7.61
N ASN A 86 -9.24 23.34 6.61
CA ASN A 86 -10.63 23.71 6.80
C ASN A 86 -11.55 22.55 6.38
N LYS A 87 -12.43 22.09 7.27
CA LYS A 87 -13.47 21.12 6.92
C LYS A 87 -14.51 21.79 6.04
N LEU A 88 -14.83 21.17 4.90
CA LEU A 88 -15.94 21.57 4.01
C LEU A 88 -17.10 20.59 4.17
N THR A 89 -18.15 20.78 3.37
CA THR A 89 -19.27 19.82 3.34
C THR A 89 -18.81 18.48 2.83
N PRO A 90 -18.98 17.39 3.57
CA PRO A 90 -18.57 16.05 3.12
C PRO A 90 -19.46 15.53 1.99
N ILE A 91 -18.96 14.52 1.26
CA ILE A 91 -19.70 13.78 0.25
C ILE A 91 -20.35 12.58 0.95
N ASN A 92 -21.66 12.58 1.08
CA ASN A 92 -22.41 11.46 1.64
C ASN A 92 -22.61 10.40 0.56
N VAL A 93 -22.18 9.16 0.82
CA VAL A 93 -22.30 8.02 -0.10
C VAL A 93 -23.25 6.94 0.39
N SER A 94 -23.84 7.08 1.57
CA SER A 94 -24.70 6.07 2.20
C SER A 94 -25.91 5.63 1.38
N ALA A 95 -26.40 6.48 0.48
CA ALA A 95 -27.51 6.14 -0.41
C ALA A 95 -27.07 5.34 -1.66
N LEU A 96 -25.76 5.15 -1.87
CA LEU A 96 -25.19 4.53 -3.07
C LEU A 96 -24.70 3.10 -2.84
N GLY A 97 -24.40 2.72 -1.61
CA GLY A 97 -23.87 1.41 -1.26
C GLY A 97 -23.61 1.24 0.23
N GLY A 98 -22.65 0.40 0.56
CA GLY A 98 -22.13 0.16 1.91
C GLY A 98 -20.98 1.10 2.28
N VAL A 99 -19.93 0.55 2.83
CA VAL A 99 -18.72 1.24 3.29
C VAL A 99 -17.91 1.75 2.10
N ALA A 100 -17.24 2.88 2.24
CA ALA A 100 -16.25 3.38 1.28
C ALA A 100 -14.86 2.96 1.75
N ASN A 101 -14.12 2.20 0.94
CA ASN A 101 -12.81 1.67 1.36
C ASN A 101 -11.66 2.56 0.87
N SER A 102 -11.76 3.13 -0.32
CA SER A 102 -10.65 3.89 -0.91
C SER A 102 -11.10 5.07 -1.75
N VAL A 103 -10.19 6.04 -1.90
CA VAL A 103 -10.37 7.22 -2.75
C VAL A 103 -9.13 7.51 -3.56
N ALA A 104 -9.32 7.96 -4.80
CA ALA A 104 -8.26 8.45 -5.66
C ALA A 104 -8.68 9.70 -6.45
N VAL A 105 -7.72 10.55 -6.77
CA VAL A 105 -8.00 11.80 -7.52
C VAL A 105 -7.13 11.87 -8.77
N SER A 106 -7.75 12.24 -9.89
CA SER A 106 -7.05 12.62 -11.12
C SER A 106 -7.82 13.67 -11.90
N ARG A 107 -7.14 14.76 -12.29
CA ARG A 107 -7.66 15.79 -13.21
C ARG A 107 -9.05 16.33 -12.84
N GLY A 108 -9.29 16.59 -11.55
CA GLY A 108 -10.56 17.11 -11.06
C GLY A 108 -11.68 16.07 -10.96
N ARG A 109 -11.34 14.80 -10.99
CA ARG A 109 -12.24 13.68 -10.72
C ARG A 109 -11.75 12.95 -9.48
N LEU A 110 -12.67 12.71 -8.56
CA LEU A 110 -12.52 11.82 -7.43
C LEU A 110 -13.20 10.50 -7.78
N ALA A 111 -12.50 9.39 -7.63
CA ALA A 111 -13.05 8.04 -7.64
C ALA A 111 -13.15 7.55 -6.19
N ILE A 112 -14.26 6.93 -5.84
CA ILE A 112 -14.52 6.35 -4.51
C ILE A 112 -14.83 4.87 -4.73
N ALA A 113 -14.06 3.96 -4.15
CA ALA A 113 -14.40 2.55 -4.05
C ALA A 113 -15.48 2.38 -2.99
N LEU A 114 -16.59 1.74 -3.34
CA LEU A 114 -17.76 1.61 -2.48
C LEU A 114 -18.27 0.19 -2.52
N GLU A 115 -18.32 -0.46 -1.36
CA GLU A 115 -18.96 -1.77 -1.20
C GLU A 115 -20.44 -1.72 -1.56
N ALA A 116 -21.02 -2.87 -1.89
CA ALA A 116 -22.46 -3.02 -1.86
C ALA A 116 -22.96 -3.09 -0.40
N THR A 117 -24.24 -2.80 -0.17
CA THR A 117 -24.85 -3.02 1.16
C THR A 117 -24.79 -4.49 1.60
N ASP A 118 -24.87 -5.42 0.65
CA ASP A 118 -24.49 -6.82 0.83
C ASP A 118 -23.04 -6.96 0.37
N LYS A 119 -22.09 -7.08 1.30
CA LYS A 119 -20.64 -7.11 1.04
C LYS A 119 -20.23 -8.14 -0.03
N GLN A 120 -20.92 -9.26 -0.11
CA GLN A 120 -20.63 -10.31 -1.08
C GLN A 120 -21.23 -10.03 -2.47
N ALA A 121 -22.01 -8.97 -2.64
CA ALA A 121 -22.48 -8.50 -3.96
C ALA A 121 -21.46 -7.54 -4.59
N ASN A 122 -21.57 -7.35 -5.91
CA ASN A 122 -20.73 -6.42 -6.64
C ASN A 122 -20.84 -4.98 -6.08
N GLY A 123 -19.72 -4.37 -5.79
CA GLY A 123 -19.59 -2.98 -5.39
C GLY A 123 -19.57 -2.01 -6.58
N SER A 124 -19.13 -0.79 -6.33
CA SER A 124 -19.09 0.24 -7.38
C SER A 124 -17.96 1.24 -7.18
N VAL A 125 -17.55 1.89 -8.26
CA VAL A 125 -16.75 3.12 -8.23
C VAL A 125 -17.66 4.32 -8.48
N VAL A 126 -17.69 5.25 -7.53
CA VAL A 126 -18.43 6.50 -7.63
C VAL A 126 -17.52 7.61 -8.11
N ILE A 127 -17.86 8.26 -9.24
CA ILE A 127 -17.08 9.37 -9.79
C ILE A 127 -17.72 10.69 -9.37
N VAL A 128 -16.93 11.56 -8.77
CA VAL A 128 -17.33 12.88 -8.27
C VAL A 128 -16.49 13.96 -8.92
N ASP A 129 -17.09 15.12 -9.24
CA ASP A 129 -16.35 16.33 -9.63
C ASP A 129 -15.75 17.01 -8.38
N THR A 130 -14.43 17.16 -8.32
CA THR A 130 -13.73 17.64 -7.11
C THR A 130 -14.05 19.10 -6.75
N ARG A 131 -14.53 19.91 -7.70
CA ARG A 131 -14.85 21.32 -7.48
C ARG A 131 -16.28 21.50 -6.98
N SER A 132 -17.25 20.93 -7.69
CA SER A 132 -18.68 21.06 -7.38
C SER A 132 -19.17 20.03 -6.36
N LEU A 133 -18.40 18.97 -6.11
CA LEU A 133 -18.74 17.81 -5.29
C LEU A 133 -19.99 17.05 -5.81
N ALA A 134 -20.35 17.25 -7.09
CA ALA A 134 -21.46 16.56 -7.73
C ALA A 134 -21.05 15.13 -8.11
N ILE A 135 -21.90 14.16 -7.78
CA ILE A 135 -21.77 12.77 -8.25
C ILE A 135 -22.06 12.76 -9.75
N LEU A 136 -21.14 12.27 -10.52
CA LEU A 136 -21.21 12.21 -11.98
C LEU A 136 -21.66 10.85 -12.49
N ARG A 137 -21.17 9.78 -11.86
CA ARG A 137 -21.44 8.39 -12.25
C ARG A 137 -21.30 7.46 -11.06
N THR A 138 -21.98 6.32 -11.14
CA THR A 138 -21.75 5.12 -10.33
C THR A 138 -21.52 3.98 -11.31
N ILE A 139 -20.42 3.27 -11.17
CA ILE A 139 -19.92 2.27 -12.12
C ILE A 139 -19.76 0.96 -11.37
N PRO A 140 -20.53 -0.11 -11.71
CA PRO A 140 -20.39 -1.40 -11.05
C PRO A 140 -19.02 -2.02 -11.35
N VAL A 141 -18.41 -2.63 -10.32
CA VAL A 141 -17.12 -3.36 -10.35
C VAL A 141 -17.29 -4.72 -9.69
N GLY A 142 -16.22 -5.40 -9.25
CA GLY A 142 -16.31 -6.66 -8.52
C GLY A 142 -16.86 -6.50 -7.11
N ALA A 143 -16.94 -7.60 -6.38
CA ALA A 143 -17.38 -7.61 -4.99
C ALA A 143 -16.29 -7.00 -4.09
N MET A 144 -16.70 -6.16 -3.15
CA MET A 144 -15.81 -5.53 -2.17
C MET A 144 -14.59 -4.87 -2.82
N PRO A 145 -14.79 -3.77 -3.59
CA PRO A 145 -13.65 -3.02 -4.11
C PRO A 145 -12.95 -2.33 -2.94
N ASP A 146 -11.79 -2.86 -2.57
CA ASP A 146 -11.01 -2.34 -1.45
C ASP A 146 -10.22 -1.12 -1.88
N MET A 147 -9.39 -1.21 -2.90
CA MET A 147 -8.55 -0.12 -3.36
C MET A 147 -8.96 0.40 -4.74
N VAL A 148 -8.90 1.72 -4.95
CA VAL A 148 -9.09 2.37 -6.25
C VAL A 148 -7.94 3.32 -6.58
N THR A 149 -7.45 3.29 -7.83
CA THR A 149 -6.45 4.25 -8.27
C THR A 149 -6.61 4.64 -9.74
N PHE A 150 -6.11 5.84 -10.10
CA PHE A 150 -6.02 6.27 -11.49
C PHE A 150 -4.66 5.92 -12.09
N SER A 151 -4.64 5.55 -13.37
CA SER A 151 -3.39 5.56 -14.10
C SER A 151 -2.80 6.99 -14.20
N PRO A 152 -1.47 7.15 -14.23
CA PRO A 152 -0.82 8.46 -14.29
C PRO A 152 -1.31 9.36 -15.44
N ASP A 153 -1.69 8.78 -16.59
CA ASP A 153 -2.28 9.51 -17.71
C ASP A 153 -3.79 9.83 -17.51
N GLY A 154 -4.42 9.36 -16.41
CA GLY A 154 -5.82 9.54 -16.07
C GLY A 154 -6.81 8.79 -16.98
N ARG A 155 -6.32 7.88 -17.82
CA ARG A 155 -7.14 7.11 -18.73
C ARG A 155 -7.86 5.96 -18.04
N TYR A 156 -7.15 5.20 -17.22
CA TYR A 156 -7.71 4.06 -16.53
C TYR A 156 -7.97 4.37 -15.06
N ILE A 157 -9.05 3.81 -14.53
CA ILE A 157 -9.27 3.62 -13.11
C ILE A 157 -9.20 2.12 -12.89
N VAL A 158 -8.44 1.70 -11.88
CA VAL A 158 -8.28 0.28 -11.55
C VAL A 158 -8.71 0.08 -10.11
N THR A 159 -9.50 -0.97 -9.87
CA THR A 159 -9.82 -1.44 -8.51
C THR A 159 -9.22 -2.81 -8.26
N ALA A 160 -8.81 -3.05 -7.04
CA ALA A 160 -8.69 -4.36 -6.45
C ALA A 160 -10.04 -4.69 -5.82
N ASP A 161 -10.69 -5.74 -6.30
CA ASP A 161 -11.99 -6.18 -5.84
C ASP A 161 -11.76 -7.48 -5.06
N GLU A 162 -11.68 -7.37 -3.77
CA GLU A 162 -11.18 -8.41 -2.86
C GLU A 162 -12.05 -9.67 -2.89
N GLY A 163 -13.38 -9.49 -2.78
CA GLY A 163 -14.30 -10.62 -2.84
C GLY A 163 -14.30 -11.47 -1.59
N GLU A 164 -14.10 -10.87 -0.41
CA GLU A 164 -14.09 -11.59 0.86
C GLU A 164 -15.31 -12.49 1.09
N PRO A 165 -15.13 -13.64 1.74
CA PRO A 165 -16.24 -14.47 2.17
C PRO A 165 -17.07 -13.80 3.28
N ASN A 166 -18.31 -14.24 3.46
CA ASN A 166 -19.07 -13.82 4.63
C ASN A 166 -18.55 -14.50 5.91
N ALA A 167 -18.86 -13.93 7.08
CA ALA A 167 -18.40 -14.42 8.38
C ALA A 167 -18.65 -15.91 8.63
N ALA A 168 -19.69 -16.50 8.05
CA ALA A 168 -19.99 -17.92 8.16
C ALA A 168 -19.27 -18.79 7.13
N TYR A 169 -18.53 -18.20 6.21
CA TYR A 169 -17.86 -18.85 5.07
C TYR A 169 -18.82 -19.68 4.19
N THR A 170 -20.04 -19.17 4.00
CA THR A 170 -21.11 -19.84 3.21
C THR A 170 -21.35 -19.16 1.87
N VAL A 171 -20.93 -17.91 1.70
CA VAL A 171 -20.88 -17.14 0.46
C VAL A 171 -19.46 -16.64 0.33
N ASP A 172 -18.83 -16.95 -0.80
CA ASP A 172 -17.43 -16.70 -1.08
C ASP A 172 -17.32 -16.21 -2.54
N PRO A 173 -17.37 -14.90 -2.79
CA PRO A 173 -17.29 -14.33 -4.13
C PRO A 173 -15.93 -14.60 -4.78
N VAL A 174 -15.85 -14.37 -6.07
CA VAL A 174 -14.58 -14.42 -6.81
C VAL A 174 -13.90 -13.07 -6.68
N GLY A 175 -12.63 -13.07 -6.23
CA GLY A 175 -11.80 -11.89 -6.27
C GLY A 175 -11.48 -11.46 -7.71
N SER A 176 -11.39 -10.15 -7.96
CA SER A 176 -11.21 -9.63 -9.30
C SER A 176 -10.42 -8.31 -9.34
N ILE A 177 -10.01 -7.93 -10.56
CA ILE A 177 -9.42 -6.62 -10.83
C ILE A 177 -10.28 -5.96 -11.88
N SER A 178 -10.86 -4.79 -11.57
CA SER A 178 -11.67 -4.07 -12.54
C SER A 178 -10.87 -2.93 -13.19
N ILE A 179 -10.88 -2.85 -14.52
CA ILE A 179 -10.24 -1.79 -15.30
C ILE A 179 -11.35 -0.97 -15.97
N ILE A 180 -11.46 0.30 -15.61
CA ILE A 180 -12.45 1.24 -16.13
C ILE A 180 -11.75 2.20 -17.10
N ASP A 181 -12.12 2.21 -18.39
CA ASP A 181 -11.56 3.14 -19.39
C ASP A 181 -12.39 4.43 -19.44
N THR A 182 -11.85 5.52 -18.88
CA THR A 182 -12.51 6.84 -18.82
C THR A 182 -12.75 7.46 -20.21
N GLN A 183 -11.96 7.07 -21.21
CA GLN A 183 -12.07 7.57 -22.58
C GLN A 183 -13.09 6.77 -23.42
N SER A 184 -13.46 5.58 -22.96
CA SER A 184 -14.45 4.71 -23.62
C SER A 184 -15.81 4.72 -22.90
N GLY A 185 -16.22 5.90 -22.40
CA GLY A 185 -17.52 6.06 -21.73
C GLY A 185 -17.59 5.37 -20.36
N TYR A 186 -16.45 5.11 -19.74
CA TYR A 186 -16.30 4.35 -18.48
C TYR A 186 -16.70 2.87 -18.64
N SER A 187 -16.33 2.27 -19.78
CA SER A 187 -16.48 0.83 -19.94
C SER A 187 -15.60 0.06 -18.96
N VAL A 188 -16.16 -0.98 -18.36
CA VAL A 188 -15.47 -1.82 -17.36
C VAL A 188 -15.03 -3.12 -18.02
N ARG A 189 -13.83 -3.57 -17.67
CA ARG A 189 -13.31 -4.92 -17.92
C ARG A 189 -12.90 -5.52 -16.59
N THR A 190 -13.59 -6.57 -16.16
CA THR A 190 -13.28 -7.32 -14.95
C THR A 190 -12.39 -8.50 -15.32
N LEU A 191 -11.28 -8.66 -14.60
CA LEU A 191 -10.31 -9.73 -14.74
C LEU A 191 -10.41 -10.66 -13.54
N THR A 192 -10.56 -11.95 -13.78
CA THR A 192 -10.59 -12.99 -12.74
C THR A 192 -9.39 -13.92 -12.86
N PHE A 193 -9.15 -14.73 -11.85
CA PHE A 193 -7.99 -15.61 -11.76
C PHE A 193 -8.25 -17.05 -12.24
N GLU A 194 -9.40 -17.34 -12.81
CA GLU A 194 -9.78 -18.68 -13.31
C GLU A 194 -8.77 -19.27 -14.29
N GLY A 195 -8.15 -18.42 -15.13
CA GLY A 195 -7.14 -18.84 -16.11
C GLY A 195 -5.86 -19.42 -15.50
N PHE A 196 -5.63 -19.21 -14.20
CA PHE A 196 -4.44 -19.67 -13.47
C PHE A 196 -4.63 -21.02 -12.78
N GLU A 197 -5.83 -21.60 -12.76
CA GLU A 197 -6.09 -22.90 -12.14
C GLU A 197 -5.16 -24.00 -12.66
N SER A 198 -4.81 -23.99 -13.95
CA SER A 198 -3.85 -24.93 -14.54
C SER A 198 -2.42 -24.77 -14.01
N GLN A 199 -2.10 -23.64 -13.39
CA GLN A 199 -0.80 -23.32 -12.80
C GLN A 199 -0.76 -23.54 -11.28
N ARG A 200 -1.87 -23.97 -10.66
CA ARG A 200 -2.03 -24.15 -9.20
C ARG A 200 -0.80 -24.82 -8.57
N ALA A 201 -0.37 -25.97 -9.08
CA ALA A 201 0.75 -26.71 -8.50
C ALA A 201 2.08 -25.91 -8.55
N THR A 202 2.31 -25.17 -9.62
CA THR A 202 3.52 -24.34 -9.78
C THR A 202 3.48 -23.13 -8.85
N LEU A 203 2.32 -22.50 -8.70
CA LEU A 203 2.11 -21.36 -7.81
C LEU A 203 2.34 -21.78 -6.34
N LEU A 204 1.74 -22.90 -5.92
CA LEU A 204 1.91 -23.44 -4.56
C LEU A 204 3.39 -23.78 -4.28
N ALA A 205 4.07 -24.41 -5.23
CA ALA A 205 5.51 -24.70 -5.10
C ALA A 205 6.38 -23.43 -4.98
N GLY A 206 5.89 -22.29 -5.48
CA GLY A 206 6.55 -20.99 -5.36
C GLY A 206 6.26 -20.26 -4.03
N GLY A 207 5.39 -20.81 -3.19
CA GLY A 207 4.96 -20.21 -1.92
C GLY A 207 3.71 -19.34 -2.03
N PHE A 208 2.93 -19.49 -3.11
CA PHE A 208 1.56 -19.00 -3.18
C PHE A 208 0.70 -19.76 -2.16
N ARG A 209 -0.21 -19.09 -1.51
CA ARG A 209 -1.11 -19.69 -0.53
C ARG A 209 -2.50 -19.86 -1.13
N LEU A 210 -3.10 -21.01 -0.87
CA LEU A 210 -4.46 -21.36 -1.32
C LEU A 210 -5.04 -22.31 -0.28
N PHE A 211 -6.00 -21.85 0.50
CA PHE A 211 -6.39 -22.55 1.72
C PHE A 211 -7.85 -22.36 2.14
N GLY A 212 -8.62 -21.52 1.46
CA GLY A 212 -10.05 -21.38 1.73
C GLY A 212 -10.80 -22.70 1.59
N PRO A 213 -11.81 -22.98 2.40
CA PRO A 213 -12.52 -24.26 2.44
C PRO A 213 -13.17 -24.61 1.11
N LYS A 214 -12.55 -25.51 0.34
CA LYS A 214 -13.01 -25.95 -1.00
C LYS A 214 -13.01 -24.87 -2.07
N ALA A 215 -12.31 -23.76 -1.85
CA ALA A 215 -12.23 -22.67 -2.82
C ALA A 215 -11.52 -23.10 -4.11
N SER A 216 -12.00 -22.64 -5.25
CA SER A 216 -11.22 -22.58 -6.47
C SER A 216 -10.11 -21.53 -6.31
N LEU A 217 -9.08 -21.55 -7.16
CA LEU A 217 -8.05 -20.50 -7.12
C LEU A 217 -8.66 -19.10 -7.25
N ALA A 218 -9.66 -18.94 -8.11
CA ALA A 218 -10.31 -17.64 -8.33
C ALA A 218 -11.13 -17.15 -7.12
N GLN A 219 -11.70 -18.04 -6.32
CA GLN A 219 -12.41 -17.68 -5.09
C GLN A 219 -11.48 -17.39 -3.92
N ASP A 220 -10.34 -18.10 -3.87
CA ASP A 220 -9.37 -17.93 -2.78
C ASP A 220 -8.47 -16.72 -2.98
N VAL A 221 -8.41 -16.16 -4.19
CA VAL A 221 -7.58 -14.98 -4.46
C VAL A 221 -8.33 -13.71 -4.08
N GLU A 222 -7.74 -12.95 -3.16
CA GLU A 222 -8.23 -11.66 -2.70
C GLU A 222 -7.24 -10.57 -3.11
N PRO A 223 -7.58 -9.77 -4.17
CA PRO A 223 -6.77 -8.61 -4.58
C PRO A 223 -6.92 -7.46 -3.60
N GLU A 224 -5.80 -6.91 -3.11
CA GLU A 224 -5.74 -5.89 -2.06
C GLU A 224 -5.41 -4.50 -2.60
N TYR A 225 -4.20 -4.27 -3.03
CA TYR A 225 -3.73 -2.94 -3.39
C TYR A 225 -3.16 -2.88 -4.82
N VAL A 226 -3.19 -1.69 -5.46
CA VAL A 226 -2.82 -1.52 -6.88
C VAL A 226 -1.74 -0.46 -7.05
N ALA A 227 -0.62 -0.84 -7.67
CA ALA A 227 0.40 0.08 -8.19
C ALA A 227 0.35 0.12 -9.72
N ILE A 228 0.38 1.32 -10.32
CA ILE A 228 0.38 1.47 -11.78
C ILE A 228 1.70 2.06 -12.26
N SER A 229 2.25 1.49 -13.34
CA SER A 229 3.50 1.97 -13.94
C SER A 229 3.41 3.42 -14.41
N PRO A 230 4.52 4.20 -14.37
CA PRO A 230 4.53 5.59 -14.81
C PRO A 230 4.06 5.81 -16.25
N ASP A 231 4.21 4.81 -17.12
CA ASP A 231 3.74 4.85 -18.52
C ASP A 231 2.28 4.40 -18.69
N SER A 232 1.57 4.12 -17.60
CA SER A 232 0.15 3.71 -17.57
C SER A 232 -0.16 2.43 -18.35
N ARG A 233 0.82 1.52 -18.51
CA ARG A 233 0.66 0.29 -19.30
C ARG A 233 0.54 -0.96 -18.46
N ARG A 234 1.11 -0.99 -17.28
CA ARG A 234 1.14 -2.12 -16.35
C ARG A 234 0.57 -1.71 -15.00
N ALA A 235 -0.04 -2.69 -14.34
CA ALA A 235 -0.32 -2.61 -12.91
C ALA A 235 0.23 -3.84 -12.21
N TRP A 236 0.53 -3.67 -10.93
CA TRP A 236 0.87 -4.74 -9.99
C TRP A 236 -0.11 -4.67 -8.85
N VAL A 237 -0.71 -5.81 -8.54
CA VAL A 237 -1.77 -5.94 -7.54
C VAL A 237 -1.32 -6.93 -6.49
N THR A 238 -1.30 -6.54 -5.24
CA THR A 238 -1.03 -7.44 -4.12
C THR A 238 -2.20 -8.40 -3.95
N LEU A 239 -1.87 -9.64 -3.60
CA LEU A 239 -2.77 -10.71 -3.24
C LEU A 239 -2.32 -11.14 -1.85
N GLN A 240 -2.82 -10.42 -0.84
CA GLN A 240 -2.22 -10.42 0.50
C GLN A 240 -2.21 -11.81 1.10
N GLU A 241 -3.34 -12.41 1.40
CA GLU A 241 -3.45 -13.73 2.03
C GLU A 241 -2.87 -14.84 1.15
N ASN A 242 -2.87 -14.63 -0.17
CA ASN A 242 -2.26 -15.58 -1.12
C ASN A 242 -0.74 -15.43 -1.23
N ASN A 243 -0.14 -14.43 -0.56
CA ASN A 243 1.31 -14.20 -0.53
C ASN A 243 1.93 -14.06 -1.93
N ALA A 244 1.34 -13.17 -2.75
CA ALA A 244 1.72 -13.01 -4.15
C ALA A 244 1.47 -11.59 -4.68
N ILE A 245 1.97 -11.31 -5.88
CA ILE A 245 1.68 -10.10 -6.65
C ILE A 245 1.21 -10.52 -8.04
N ALA A 246 0.08 -9.98 -8.51
CA ALA A 246 -0.39 -10.14 -9.88
C ALA A 246 0.12 -9.01 -10.79
N GLU A 247 0.65 -9.35 -11.97
CA GLU A 247 1.02 -8.38 -13.01
C GLU A 247 -0.08 -8.28 -14.06
N VAL A 248 -0.54 -7.06 -14.35
CA VAL A 248 -1.67 -6.77 -15.23
C VAL A 248 -1.24 -5.92 -16.42
N ASP A 249 -1.69 -6.28 -17.63
CA ASP A 249 -1.62 -5.45 -18.82
C ASP A 249 -2.89 -4.58 -18.91
N LEU A 250 -2.78 -3.29 -18.63
CA LEU A 250 -3.92 -2.36 -18.66
C LEU A 250 -4.48 -2.13 -20.07
N ILE A 251 -3.61 -2.18 -21.09
CA ILE A 251 -4.02 -1.98 -22.49
C ILE A 251 -4.68 -3.23 -23.03
N GLY A 252 -4.02 -4.38 -22.88
CA GLY A 252 -4.56 -5.68 -23.30
C GLY A 252 -5.73 -6.12 -22.43
N GLY A 253 -5.80 -5.67 -21.20
CA GLY A 253 -6.80 -6.03 -20.20
C GLY A 253 -6.74 -7.51 -19.87
N SER A 254 -5.61 -7.93 -19.32
CA SER A 254 -5.38 -9.31 -18.90
C SER A 254 -4.37 -9.38 -17.75
N ILE A 255 -4.55 -10.34 -16.86
CA ILE A 255 -3.52 -10.74 -15.89
C ILE A 255 -2.45 -11.52 -16.65
N LEU A 256 -1.22 -11.07 -16.59
CA LEU A 256 -0.11 -11.69 -17.34
C LEU A 256 0.50 -12.86 -16.58
N LYS A 257 0.71 -12.67 -15.27
CA LYS A 257 1.30 -13.66 -14.37
C LYS A 257 1.03 -13.33 -12.91
N ILE A 258 1.22 -14.31 -12.05
CA ILE A 258 1.26 -14.19 -10.60
C ILE A 258 2.68 -14.47 -10.15
N TRP A 259 3.21 -13.67 -9.25
CA TRP A 259 4.52 -13.81 -8.61
C TRP A 259 4.34 -14.30 -7.19
N PRO A 260 4.49 -15.60 -6.89
CA PRO A 260 4.54 -16.09 -5.51
C PRO A 260 5.76 -15.51 -4.79
N LEU A 261 5.60 -15.10 -3.53
CA LEU A 261 6.65 -14.41 -2.78
C LEU A 261 7.54 -15.34 -1.97
N GLY A 262 7.18 -16.61 -1.87
CA GLY A 262 7.91 -17.58 -1.06
C GLY A 262 7.74 -17.32 0.45
N THR A 263 8.74 -17.75 1.24
CA THR A 263 8.76 -17.54 2.69
C THR A 263 10.11 -17.03 3.13
N LYS A 264 10.15 -16.26 4.21
CA LYS A 264 11.41 -15.92 4.89
C LYS A 264 11.75 -16.97 5.94
N ASP A 265 13.02 -17.27 6.06
CA ASP A 265 13.58 -18.16 7.08
C ASP A 265 13.94 -17.32 8.33
N ILE A 266 13.23 -17.54 9.44
CA ILE A 266 13.47 -16.81 10.71
C ILE A 266 14.77 -17.25 11.37
N ASN A 267 15.34 -18.40 10.98
CA ASN A 267 16.64 -18.84 11.48
C ASN A 267 17.84 -18.05 10.89
N VAL A 268 17.58 -17.19 9.90
CA VAL A 268 18.59 -16.27 9.36
C VAL A 268 18.69 -15.02 10.26
N PRO A 269 19.90 -14.60 10.68
CA PRO A 269 20.07 -13.47 11.63
C PRO A 269 19.42 -12.16 11.23
N SER A 270 19.33 -11.84 9.94
CA SER A 270 18.65 -10.64 9.44
C SER A 270 17.13 -10.70 9.56
N ASN A 271 16.56 -11.89 9.79
CA ASN A 271 15.12 -12.14 9.85
C ASN A 271 14.64 -12.50 11.26
N ALA A 272 15.51 -12.35 12.27
CA ALA A 272 15.17 -12.61 13.66
C ALA A 272 13.91 -11.80 14.06
N ILE A 273 13.07 -12.37 14.89
CA ILE A 273 11.84 -11.74 15.42
C ILE A 273 11.81 -11.83 16.93
N ASP A 274 11.07 -10.96 17.56
CA ASP A 274 10.55 -11.15 18.89
C ASP A 274 9.19 -11.84 18.80
N PRO A 275 9.01 -13.06 19.33
CA PRO A 275 7.77 -13.83 19.18
C PRO A 275 6.86 -13.81 20.41
N SER A 276 7.18 -13.04 21.45
CA SER A 276 6.52 -13.18 22.76
C SER A 276 6.30 -11.88 23.50
N ASP A 277 5.04 -11.60 23.81
CA ASP A 277 4.58 -10.53 24.70
C ASP A 277 4.61 -10.94 26.20
N ARG A 278 5.22 -12.11 26.57
CA ARG A 278 5.17 -12.71 27.92
C ARG A 278 6.53 -12.90 28.58
N ASP A 279 7.59 -12.45 27.98
CA ASP A 279 8.93 -12.56 28.53
C ASP A 279 9.46 -11.25 29.16
N ASN A 280 8.66 -10.16 29.10
CA ASN A 280 8.93 -8.82 29.61
C ASN A 280 10.18 -8.15 29.01
N LYS A 281 10.44 -8.38 27.74
CA LYS A 281 11.55 -7.77 27.00
C LYS A 281 11.31 -7.80 25.50
N ILE A 282 11.86 -6.84 24.79
CA ILE A 282 11.96 -6.86 23.33
C ILE A 282 13.25 -7.58 22.95
N ALA A 283 13.17 -8.79 22.37
CA ALA A 283 14.35 -9.62 22.13
C ALA A 283 14.28 -10.39 20.80
N PHE A 284 14.85 -9.79 19.75
CA PHE A 284 14.93 -10.43 18.44
C PHE A 284 15.83 -11.66 18.48
N SER A 285 15.27 -12.82 18.18
CA SER A 285 15.95 -14.11 18.21
C SER A 285 15.67 -14.91 16.95
N ASN A 286 16.59 -15.83 16.64
CA ASN A 286 16.42 -16.76 15.53
C ASN A 286 15.67 -18.01 15.99
N TRP A 287 14.71 -18.45 15.17
CA TRP A 287 13.86 -19.60 15.45
C TRP A 287 13.77 -20.52 14.22
N LEU A 288 13.68 -21.81 14.43
CA LEU A 288 13.54 -22.80 13.36
C LEU A 288 12.09 -22.83 12.84
N ILE A 289 11.65 -21.70 12.31
CA ILE A 289 10.34 -21.49 11.69
C ILE A 289 10.48 -20.63 10.44
N ARG A 290 9.46 -20.58 9.63
CA ARG A 290 9.33 -19.70 8.46
C ARG A 290 8.23 -18.67 8.69
N SER A 291 8.20 -17.61 7.88
CA SER A 291 7.08 -16.67 7.83
C SER A 291 6.73 -16.34 6.38
N PHE A 292 5.48 -16.08 6.11
CA PHE A 292 5.03 -15.49 4.85
C PHE A 292 5.25 -13.98 4.86
N TYR A 293 5.23 -13.33 3.68
CA TYR A 293 5.34 -11.86 3.56
C TYR A 293 3.99 -11.20 3.68
N LEU A 294 2.98 -11.68 2.94
CA LEU A 294 1.59 -11.22 2.93
C LEU A 294 1.50 -9.69 2.79
N PRO A 295 1.87 -9.15 1.59
CA PRO A 295 1.94 -7.72 1.39
C PRO A 295 0.56 -7.11 1.24
N ASP A 296 0.31 -6.02 1.94
CA ASP A 296 -0.83 -5.14 1.74
C ASP A 296 -0.49 -4.10 0.66
N ALA A 297 -0.11 -2.88 1.03
CA ALA A 297 0.13 -1.81 0.08
C ALA A 297 1.35 -2.04 -0.82
N ILE A 298 1.25 -1.51 -2.04
CA ILE A 298 2.29 -1.57 -3.06
C ILE A 298 2.44 -0.21 -3.77
N ALA A 299 3.68 0.26 -3.98
CA ALA A 299 3.96 1.50 -4.70
C ALA A 299 5.03 1.34 -5.78
N PRO A 300 4.88 1.98 -6.97
CA PRO A 300 5.84 1.89 -8.05
C PRO A 300 6.91 2.98 -7.94
N PHE A 301 8.14 2.69 -8.37
CA PHE A 301 9.19 3.69 -8.54
C PHE A 301 10.19 3.26 -9.60
N ALA A 302 11.08 4.18 -10.01
CA ALA A 302 12.11 3.88 -10.98
C ALA A 302 13.46 4.47 -10.56
N VAL A 303 14.53 3.72 -10.82
CA VAL A 303 15.91 4.16 -10.63
C VAL A 303 16.72 3.82 -11.89
N ASN A 304 17.39 4.82 -12.45
CA ASN A 304 18.23 4.64 -13.64
C ASN A 304 17.54 3.92 -14.81
N GLY A 305 16.23 4.19 -15.01
CA GLY A 305 15.43 3.60 -16.09
C GLY A 305 14.94 2.16 -15.81
N THR A 306 15.23 1.60 -14.65
CA THR A 306 14.69 0.31 -14.19
C THR A 306 13.49 0.57 -13.28
N ASN A 307 12.39 -0.13 -13.54
CA ASN A 307 11.18 -0.05 -12.72
C ASN A 307 11.21 -1.07 -11.58
N TYR A 308 10.73 -0.64 -10.43
CA TYR A 308 10.59 -1.42 -9.21
C TYR A 308 9.21 -1.21 -8.60
N VAL A 309 8.81 -2.11 -7.74
CA VAL A 309 7.72 -1.91 -6.78
C VAL A 309 8.25 -2.18 -5.38
N ILE A 310 7.75 -1.42 -4.41
CA ILE A 310 7.94 -1.64 -2.98
C ILE A 310 6.62 -2.10 -2.39
N THR A 311 6.65 -3.10 -1.50
CA THR A 311 5.49 -3.58 -0.74
C THR A 311 5.68 -3.36 0.73
N ALA A 312 4.62 -3.05 1.44
CA ALA A 312 4.52 -3.13 2.88
C ALA A 312 4.05 -4.55 3.24
N ASP A 313 4.86 -5.30 3.97
CA ASP A 313 4.64 -6.73 4.20
C ASP A 313 4.02 -6.93 5.60
N GLU A 314 2.77 -6.51 5.74
CA GLU A 314 2.00 -6.49 6.98
C GLU A 314 1.71 -7.89 7.48
N GLY A 315 0.92 -8.61 6.72
CA GLY A 315 0.40 -9.92 7.07
C GLY A 315 -1.05 -9.90 7.48
N ASP A 316 -1.90 -10.55 6.70
CA ASP A 316 -3.26 -10.86 7.12
C ASP A 316 -3.61 -12.32 6.87
N THR A 317 -4.71 -12.78 7.49
CA THR A 317 -5.14 -14.16 7.48
C THR A 317 -6.65 -14.25 7.48
N ARG A 318 -7.16 -15.40 7.04
CA ARG A 318 -8.58 -15.68 7.17
C ARG A 318 -8.92 -16.10 8.59
N ASP A 319 -9.52 -15.17 9.33
CA ASP A 319 -10.02 -15.40 10.70
C ASP A 319 -11.51 -15.05 10.80
N TYR A 320 -12.35 -15.90 10.21
CA TYR A 320 -13.80 -15.79 10.21
C TYR A 320 -14.45 -16.77 11.19
N ALA A 321 -15.65 -16.46 11.66
CA ALA A 321 -16.40 -17.37 12.55
C ALA A 321 -16.67 -18.76 11.93
N GLY A 322 -16.79 -18.84 10.59
CA GLY A 322 -16.97 -20.08 9.84
C GLY A 322 -15.69 -20.82 9.50
N TYR A 323 -14.58 -20.12 9.48
CA TYR A 323 -13.26 -20.68 9.20
C TYR A 323 -12.16 -19.74 9.69
N SER A 324 -11.22 -20.28 10.46
CA SER A 324 -10.00 -19.57 10.85
C SER A 324 -8.80 -20.44 10.51
N GLU A 325 -7.76 -19.85 9.97
CA GLU A 325 -6.49 -20.55 9.76
C GLU A 325 -5.51 -20.37 10.92
N GLU A 326 -5.78 -19.48 11.85
CA GLU A 326 -4.87 -19.13 12.93
C GLU A 326 -4.79 -20.18 14.03
N ALA A 327 -3.59 -20.33 14.57
CA ALA A 327 -3.36 -21.06 15.81
C ALA A 327 -2.16 -20.49 16.56
N ARG A 328 -2.21 -20.52 17.89
CA ARG A 328 -1.03 -20.28 18.74
C ARG A 328 -0.18 -21.55 18.78
N ILE A 329 1.15 -21.44 18.64
CA ILE A 329 2.06 -22.60 18.64
C ILE A 329 1.88 -23.46 19.91
N SER A 330 1.56 -22.85 21.06
CA SER A 330 1.29 -23.58 22.30
C SER A 330 0.15 -24.60 22.19
N THR A 331 -0.79 -24.41 21.26
CA THR A 331 -1.97 -25.27 21.06
C THR A 331 -1.74 -26.41 20.07
N LEU A 332 -0.68 -26.34 19.23
CA LEU A 332 -0.39 -27.31 18.20
C LEU A 332 0.30 -28.57 18.76
N THR A 333 0.13 -29.70 18.12
CA THR A 333 1.00 -30.88 18.30
C THR A 333 2.17 -30.71 17.34
N LEU A 334 3.40 -30.84 17.82
CA LEU A 334 4.62 -30.70 17.01
C LEU A 334 5.26 -32.08 16.83
N ASP A 335 5.71 -32.39 15.60
CA ASP A 335 6.46 -33.61 15.33
C ASP A 335 7.73 -33.65 16.18
N PRO A 336 7.98 -34.71 16.96
CA PRO A 336 9.12 -34.78 17.87
C PRO A 336 10.45 -34.94 17.13
N THR A 337 10.45 -35.32 15.84
CA THR A 337 11.64 -35.44 15.01
C THR A 337 12.01 -34.07 14.44
N ALA A 338 11.05 -33.35 13.92
CA ALA A 338 11.24 -31.98 13.41
C ALA A 338 11.52 -31.00 14.55
N PHE A 339 10.84 -31.17 15.70
CA PHE A 339 10.95 -30.29 16.86
C PHE A 339 11.32 -31.06 18.14
N PRO A 340 12.58 -31.56 18.28
CA PRO A 340 12.99 -32.33 19.46
C PRO A 340 12.87 -31.59 20.79
N THR A 341 12.84 -30.23 20.73
CA THR A 341 12.64 -29.35 21.88
C THR A 341 11.25 -28.72 21.90
N GLY A 342 10.25 -29.36 21.29
CA GLY A 342 8.91 -28.81 21.11
C GLY A 342 8.26 -28.32 22.39
N SER A 343 8.45 -29.01 23.53
CA SER A 343 7.93 -28.55 24.83
C SER A 343 8.55 -27.23 25.31
N VAL A 344 9.81 -26.93 24.94
CA VAL A 344 10.47 -25.65 25.23
C VAL A 344 10.00 -24.57 24.27
N LEU A 345 9.87 -24.89 22.97
CA LEU A 345 9.35 -23.97 21.97
C LEU A 345 7.95 -23.48 22.31
N LYS A 346 7.09 -24.37 22.82
CA LYS A 346 5.70 -24.07 23.22
C LYS A 346 5.55 -23.26 24.50
N GLN A 347 6.64 -22.93 25.21
CA GLN A 347 6.58 -22.01 26.37
C GLN A 347 6.12 -20.64 25.90
N LEU A 348 5.28 -19.97 26.72
CA LEU A 348 4.74 -18.65 26.38
C LEU A 348 5.80 -17.55 26.27
N THR A 349 6.93 -17.72 26.94
CA THR A 349 8.13 -16.85 26.87
C THR A 349 9.04 -17.16 25.68
N ASN A 350 8.66 -18.10 24.81
CA ASN A 350 9.36 -18.47 23.59
C ASN A 350 8.38 -18.30 22.41
N LEU A 351 8.16 -19.36 21.61
CA LEU A 351 7.26 -19.32 20.46
C LEU A 351 5.78 -19.61 20.82
N GLY A 352 5.48 -20.02 22.05
CA GLY A 352 4.14 -20.53 22.39
C GLY A 352 2.98 -19.56 22.15
N ARG A 353 3.27 -18.26 22.19
CA ARG A 353 2.29 -17.21 21.93
C ARG A 353 2.15 -16.89 20.44
N LEU A 354 3.21 -17.09 19.65
CA LEU A 354 3.25 -16.69 18.25
C LEU A 354 2.09 -17.31 17.46
N ILE A 355 1.39 -16.48 16.68
CA ILE A 355 0.39 -16.91 15.71
C ILE A 355 1.07 -17.52 14.49
N VAL A 356 0.55 -18.66 14.06
CA VAL A 356 0.96 -19.35 12.83
C VAL A 356 -0.28 -19.85 12.09
N THR A 357 -0.16 -20.09 10.79
CA THR A 357 -1.23 -20.77 10.07
C THR A 357 -1.26 -22.26 10.41
N LYS A 358 -2.45 -22.78 10.63
CA LYS A 358 -2.70 -24.23 10.80
C LYS A 358 -3.09 -24.94 9.50
N SER A 359 -3.17 -24.19 8.41
CA SER A 359 -3.49 -24.76 7.09
C SER A 359 -2.30 -25.39 6.39
N LEU A 360 -1.08 -25.19 6.92
CA LEU A 360 0.19 -25.70 6.39
C LEU A 360 1.08 -26.19 7.53
N GLY A 361 2.00 -27.12 7.22
CA GLY A 361 3.04 -27.54 8.15
C GLY A 361 2.94 -28.99 8.64
N ASP A 362 1.75 -29.61 8.60
CA ASP A 362 1.57 -31.06 8.69
C ASP A 362 1.82 -31.61 7.28
N THR A 363 3.03 -32.11 7.01
CA THR A 363 3.48 -32.43 5.65
C THR A 363 3.20 -33.87 5.25
N ASP A 364 2.98 -34.75 6.19
CA ASP A 364 2.65 -36.16 5.98
C ASP A 364 1.21 -36.52 6.37
N ASN A 365 0.44 -35.57 6.88
CA ASN A 365 -0.97 -35.64 7.26
C ASN A 365 -1.25 -36.66 8.40
N ASP A 366 -0.36 -36.72 9.39
CA ASP A 366 -0.51 -37.57 10.55
C ASP A 366 -1.12 -36.84 11.77
N GLY A 367 -1.31 -35.52 11.67
CA GLY A 367 -2.00 -34.67 12.67
C GLY A 367 -1.06 -33.94 13.60
N ASP A 368 0.25 -33.99 13.36
CA ASP A 368 1.22 -33.11 13.99
C ASP A 368 1.99 -32.24 12.96
N TYR A 369 2.69 -31.22 13.42
CA TYR A 369 3.30 -30.22 12.55
C TYR A 369 4.81 -30.45 12.42
N ASP A 370 5.28 -30.72 11.18
CA ASP A 370 6.70 -30.85 10.80
C ASP A 370 7.36 -29.50 10.53
N ALA A 371 6.56 -28.47 10.23
CA ALA A 371 7.02 -27.10 9.98
C ALA A 371 6.03 -26.09 10.55
N LEU A 372 6.52 -24.88 10.87
CA LEU A 372 5.71 -23.79 11.38
C LEU A 372 5.88 -22.56 10.49
N TYR A 373 4.75 -21.93 10.15
CA TYR A 373 4.68 -20.77 9.27
C TYR A 373 3.97 -19.61 9.99
N ALA A 374 4.75 -18.61 10.41
CA ALA A 374 4.25 -17.38 10.98
C ALA A 374 3.68 -16.47 9.89
N ILE A 375 2.96 -15.44 10.32
CA ILE A 375 2.20 -14.51 9.50
C ILE A 375 2.96 -13.19 9.39
N GLY A 376 2.99 -12.62 8.18
CA GLY A 376 3.53 -11.30 7.89
C GLY A 376 5.05 -11.22 7.75
N GLY A 377 5.46 -10.24 6.92
CA GLY A 377 6.87 -9.92 6.70
C GLY A 377 7.50 -9.16 7.84
N ARG A 378 6.74 -8.39 8.61
CA ARG A 378 7.21 -7.42 9.63
C ARG A 378 8.19 -6.40 9.04
N GLY A 379 7.94 -5.97 7.80
CA GLY A 379 8.85 -5.10 7.10
C GLY A 379 8.37 -4.73 5.72
N PHE A 380 9.29 -4.42 4.82
CA PHE A 380 8.98 -4.10 3.44
C PHE A 380 9.92 -4.81 2.47
N SER A 381 9.41 -5.12 1.27
CA SER A 381 10.16 -5.75 0.18
C SER A 381 10.27 -4.83 -1.03
N ILE A 382 11.32 -5.00 -1.85
CA ILE A 382 11.46 -4.33 -3.15
C ILE A 382 11.65 -5.39 -4.22
N PHE A 383 10.89 -5.26 -5.32
CA PHE A 383 10.94 -6.18 -6.45
C PHE A 383 11.30 -5.44 -7.74
N ASN A 384 12.15 -6.08 -8.56
CA ASN A 384 12.40 -5.64 -9.92
C ASN A 384 11.24 -6.09 -10.82
N THR A 385 10.52 -5.16 -11.44
CA THR A 385 9.28 -5.47 -12.17
C THR A 385 9.51 -6.23 -13.47
N ALA A 386 10.71 -6.15 -14.07
CA ALA A 386 11.02 -6.89 -15.28
C ALA A 386 11.22 -8.39 -15.02
N THR A 387 11.70 -8.76 -13.84
CA THR A 387 12.01 -10.14 -13.46
C THR A 387 11.04 -10.76 -12.47
N GLY A 388 10.34 -9.93 -11.69
CA GLY A 388 9.54 -10.34 -10.53
C GLY A 388 10.39 -10.77 -9.33
N GLN A 389 11.72 -10.57 -9.39
CA GLN A 389 12.62 -10.96 -8.30
C GLN A 389 12.66 -9.90 -7.21
N ARG A 390 12.59 -10.33 -5.96
CA ARG A 390 12.88 -9.50 -4.81
C ARG A 390 14.36 -9.16 -4.77
N VAL A 391 14.66 -7.85 -4.75
CA VAL A 391 16.03 -7.32 -4.70
C VAL A 391 16.43 -6.85 -3.31
N TYR A 392 15.45 -6.61 -2.45
CA TYR A 392 15.65 -6.20 -1.06
C TYR A 392 14.49 -6.66 -0.17
N PHE A 393 14.82 -6.91 1.08
CA PHE A 393 13.88 -7.07 2.18
C PHE A 393 14.47 -6.43 3.43
N SER A 394 13.69 -5.63 4.15
CA SER A 394 14.17 -4.87 5.33
C SER A 394 14.60 -5.76 6.50
N GLY A 395 14.02 -6.97 6.61
CA GLY A 395 14.26 -7.86 7.73
C GLY A 395 13.93 -7.19 9.06
N LYS A 396 14.58 -7.65 10.13
CA LYS A 396 14.43 -7.08 11.48
C LYS A 396 14.90 -5.63 11.62
N SER A 397 15.64 -5.10 10.61
CA SER A 397 16.22 -3.75 10.71
C SER A 397 15.15 -2.66 10.82
N LEU A 398 13.95 -2.87 10.27
CA LEU A 398 12.83 -1.96 10.42
C LEU A 398 12.36 -1.92 11.88
N GLU A 399 12.04 -3.07 12.47
CA GLU A 399 11.61 -3.17 13.86
C GLU A 399 12.70 -2.65 14.83
N GLU A 400 13.99 -2.91 14.57
CA GLU A 400 15.11 -2.36 15.35
C GLU A 400 15.12 -0.81 15.33
N ARG A 401 14.69 -0.15 14.24
CA ARG A 401 14.57 1.32 14.18
C ARG A 401 13.43 1.82 15.05
N ILE A 402 12.32 1.07 15.10
CA ILE A 402 11.15 1.41 15.92
C ILE A 402 11.46 1.22 17.40
N VAL A 403 12.17 0.15 17.76
CA VAL A 403 12.69 -0.04 19.14
C VAL A 403 13.60 1.12 19.54
N ALA A 404 14.53 1.52 18.66
CA ALA A 404 15.45 2.63 18.92
C ALA A 404 14.73 3.99 19.05
N ALA A 405 13.55 4.15 18.42
CA ALA A 405 12.67 5.30 18.56
C ALA A 405 11.77 5.23 19.80
N ASN A 406 11.77 4.11 20.54
CA ASN A 406 10.88 3.83 21.68
C ASN A 406 9.39 3.83 21.31
N LEU A 407 9.06 3.30 20.13
CA LEU A 407 7.71 3.21 19.58
C LEU A 407 7.25 1.76 19.32
N TYR A 408 8.05 0.76 19.69
CA TYR A 408 7.71 -0.65 19.50
C TYR A 408 6.71 -1.10 20.56
N ASP A 409 5.58 -1.61 20.14
CA ASP A 409 4.58 -2.21 21.02
C ASP A 409 4.85 -3.72 21.19
N ASP A 410 5.39 -4.09 22.35
CA ASP A 410 5.69 -5.48 22.67
C ASP A 410 4.44 -6.39 22.75
N THR A 411 3.27 -5.80 22.96
CA THR A 411 2.00 -6.57 22.98
C THR A 411 1.62 -7.13 21.61
N ARG A 412 2.29 -6.68 20.53
CA ARG A 412 2.14 -7.17 19.16
C ARG A 412 3.22 -8.16 18.72
N SER A 413 4.23 -8.42 19.58
CA SER A 413 5.35 -9.33 19.26
C SER A 413 4.91 -10.74 18.92
N ASP A 414 3.88 -11.24 19.60
CA ASP A 414 3.32 -12.58 19.44
C ASP A 414 2.32 -12.71 18.26
N ASP A 415 2.15 -11.63 17.50
CA ASP A 415 1.29 -11.53 16.33
C ASP A 415 2.12 -11.11 15.11
N LYS A 416 1.92 -9.92 14.57
CA LYS A 416 2.54 -9.43 13.33
C LYS A 416 3.58 -8.32 13.55
N GLY A 417 3.90 -7.96 14.79
CA GLY A 417 4.90 -6.96 15.16
C GLY A 417 4.47 -5.53 14.85
N VAL A 418 5.28 -4.79 14.05
CA VAL A 418 5.01 -3.37 13.74
C VAL A 418 3.92 -3.16 12.69
N GLU A 419 3.52 -4.21 11.98
CA GLU A 419 2.50 -4.21 10.93
C GLU A 419 2.75 -3.09 9.91
N ALA A 420 3.65 -3.38 8.95
CA ALA A 420 3.92 -2.47 7.84
C ALA A 420 2.78 -2.59 6.82
N GLU A 421 1.88 -1.62 6.79
CA GLU A 421 0.63 -1.65 6.05
C GLU A 421 0.64 -0.70 4.85
N GLY A 422 0.60 0.61 5.07
CA GLY A 422 0.63 1.60 4.00
C GLY A 422 2.03 1.86 3.43
N VAL A 423 2.17 2.06 2.12
CA VAL A 423 3.42 2.51 1.51
C VAL A 423 3.20 3.45 0.33
N THR A 424 3.97 4.54 0.28
CA THR A 424 4.05 5.40 -0.89
C THR A 424 5.48 5.78 -1.23
N VAL A 425 5.73 6.18 -2.48
CA VAL A 425 7.05 6.67 -2.92
C VAL A 425 6.91 8.07 -3.50
N GLY A 426 7.70 9.01 -2.98
CA GLY A 426 7.81 10.36 -3.48
C GLY A 426 9.16 10.65 -4.11
N MET A 427 9.18 11.61 -5.06
CA MET A 427 10.44 12.11 -5.63
C MET A 427 10.87 13.37 -4.89
N ILE A 428 11.99 13.33 -4.17
CA ILE A 428 12.59 14.46 -3.46
C ILE A 428 13.99 14.69 -4.02
N ASN A 429 14.28 15.91 -4.49
CA ASN A 429 15.55 16.26 -5.13
C ASN A 429 15.96 15.30 -6.27
N GLY A 430 14.98 14.77 -7.02
CA GLY A 430 15.24 13.82 -8.11
C GLY A 430 15.58 12.39 -7.66
N GLN A 431 15.43 12.07 -6.37
CA GLN A 431 15.65 10.73 -5.81
C GLN A 431 14.33 10.17 -5.26
N PRO A 432 14.06 8.87 -5.45
CA PRO A 432 12.89 8.23 -4.84
C PRO A 432 13.11 8.04 -3.33
N VAL A 433 12.07 8.34 -2.58
CA VAL A 433 12.00 8.21 -1.11
C VAL A 433 10.74 7.43 -0.77
N ALA A 434 10.89 6.35 -0.03
CA ALA A 434 9.78 5.56 0.49
C ALA A 434 9.31 6.08 1.84
N PHE A 435 7.99 6.03 2.03
CA PHE A 435 7.29 6.30 3.27
C PHE A 435 6.47 5.04 3.59
N VAL A 436 6.89 4.30 4.61
CA VAL A 436 6.27 3.04 5.04
C VAL A 436 5.49 3.29 6.31
N GLY A 437 4.18 3.14 6.26
CA GLY A 437 3.28 3.21 7.40
C GLY A 437 3.45 1.98 8.28
N LEU A 438 3.49 2.18 9.58
CA LEU A 438 3.65 1.15 10.59
C LEU A 438 2.49 1.28 11.56
N GLU A 439 1.42 0.54 11.30
CA GLU A 439 0.14 0.64 11.97
C GLU A 439 0.29 0.56 13.50
N ARG A 440 0.95 -0.48 14.00
CA ARG A 440 1.09 -0.74 15.44
C ARG A 440 2.27 -0.01 16.11
N ALA A 441 2.95 0.87 15.36
CA ALA A 441 4.01 1.71 15.91
C ALA A 441 3.66 3.20 15.84
N ASP A 442 2.46 3.57 15.35
CA ASP A 442 2.00 4.94 15.18
C ASP A 442 3.04 5.82 14.48
N ALA A 443 3.64 5.31 13.40
CA ALA A 443 4.79 5.95 12.79
C ALA A 443 4.90 5.67 11.28
N ILE A 444 5.63 6.55 10.59
CA ILE A 444 6.14 6.34 9.24
C ILE A 444 7.64 6.12 9.29
N ALA A 445 8.14 5.04 8.70
CA ALA A 445 9.56 4.84 8.44
C ALA A 445 9.93 5.39 7.06
N ILE A 446 10.94 6.27 6.99
CA ILE A 446 11.33 6.96 5.76
C ILE A 446 12.69 6.43 5.29
N TYR A 447 12.77 6.05 4.01
CA TYR A 447 13.97 5.48 3.38
C TYR A 447 14.28 6.14 2.05
N SER A 448 15.55 6.42 1.78
CA SER A 448 16.04 6.72 0.44
C SER A 448 16.12 5.43 -0.39
N LEU A 449 15.53 5.45 -1.58
CA LEU A 449 15.56 4.34 -2.54
C LEU A 449 16.53 4.63 -3.71
N ALA A 450 17.52 5.50 -3.52
CA ALA A 450 18.54 5.79 -4.53
C ALA A 450 19.30 4.53 -5.01
N ASP A 451 19.46 3.56 -4.11
CA ASP A 451 19.87 2.18 -4.40
C ASP A 451 18.76 1.22 -3.93
N PRO A 452 17.97 0.65 -4.86
CA PRO A 452 16.88 -0.27 -4.51
C PRO A 452 17.34 -1.56 -3.84
N THR A 453 18.62 -1.92 -3.97
CA THR A 453 19.19 -3.12 -3.34
C THR A 453 19.74 -2.86 -1.93
N ASN A 454 19.84 -1.58 -1.55
CA ASN A 454 20.36 -1.15 -0.24
C ASN A 454 19.72 0.18 0.19
N PRO A 455 18.40 0.23 0.44
CA PRO A 455 17.71 1.42 0.92
C PRO A 455 18.35 2.00 2.17
N GLN A 456 18.47 3.33 2.21
CA GLN A 456 19.10 4.01 3.36
C GLN A 456 18.02 4.59 4.27
N PHE A 457 18.02 4.19 5.53
CA PHE A 457 17.13 4.75 6.54
C PHE A 457 17.40 6.24 6.75
N LEU A 458 16.33 7.05 6.80
CA LEU A 458 16.40 8.50 6.99
C LEU A 458 15.77 8.94 8.31
N GLN A 459 14.55 8.49 8.62
CA GLN A 459 13.79 8.97 9.77
C GLN A 459 12.71 7.97 10.20
N VAL A 460 12.38 7.95 11.49
CA VAL A 460 11.07 7.52 12.01
C VAL A 460 10.29 8.79 12.31
N LEU A 461 9.07 8.89 11.79
CA LEU A 461 8.18 10.04 11.93
C LEU A 461 6.92 9.58 12.70
N PRO A 462 6.69 10.03 13.95
CA PRO A 462 5.47 9.73 14.69
C PRO A 462 4.22 10.30 14.00
N THR A 463 3.11 9.58 14.07
CA THR A 463 1.82 9.93 13.43
C THR A 463 0.67 10.03 14.46
N GLY A 464 -0.57 9.83 14.01
CA GLY A 464 -1.71 9.46 14.84
C GLY A 464 -1.71 7.95 15.07
N ASP A 465 -2.71 7.47 15.79
CA ASP A 465 -2.93 6.06 16.10
C ASP A 465 -3.33 5.28 14.84
N ALA A 466 -2.66 4.17 14.55
CA ALA A 466 -2.87 3.31 13.39
C ALA A 466 -2.85 4.07 12.04
N PRO A 467 -1.66 4.50 11.54
CA PRO A 467 -1.53 5.17 10.24
C PRO A 467 -1.71 4.17 9.08
N GLU A 468 -2.81 4.28 8.37
CA GLU A 468 -3.18 3.46 7.21
C GLU A 468 -2.90 4.20 5.90
N GLY A 469 -3.56 5.35 5.68
CA GLY A 469 -3.43 6.13 4.46
C GLY A 469 -2.15 6.96 4.42
N VAL A 470 -1.23 6.66 3.49
CA VAL A 470 0.06 7.36 3.32
C VAL A 470 0.15 7.96 1.93
N LEU A 471 0.06 9.29 1.82
CA LEU A 471 -0.01 10.01 0.55
C LEU A 471 1.11 11.04 0.42
N PHE A 472 1.91 10.96 -0.65
CA PHE A 472 2.93 11.96 -0.98
C PHE A 472 2.40 12.99 -2.00
N VAL A 473 2.62 14.28 -1.73
CA VAL A 473 2.31 15.39 -2.64
C VAL A 473 3.61 16.10 -3.03
N PRO A 474 4.00 16.09 -4.31
CA PRO A 474 5.22 16.78 -4.75
C PRO A 474 5.19 18.28 -4.50
N ALA A 475 6.35 18.92 -4.29
CA ALA A 475 6.48 20.35 -4.07
C ALA A 475 5.82 21.21 -5.16
N SER A 476 5.89 20.77 -6.42
CA SER A 476 5.26 21.46 -7.57
C SER A 476 3.73 21.47 -7.51
N GLN A 477 3.12 20.51 -6.81
CA GLN A 477 1.66 20.33 -6.70
C GLN A 477 1.12 20.82 -5.35
N SER A 478 2.00 21.07 -4.39
CA SER A 478 1.65 21.49 -3.04
C SER A 478 1.31 23.00 -2.98
N PRO A 479 0.33 23.41 -2.15
CA PRO A 479 0.03 24.82 -1.92
C PRO A 479 1.18 25.57 -1.23
N THR A 480 2.01 24.84 -0.48
CA THR A 480 3.16 25.39 0.27
C THR A 480 4.43 25.50 -0.56
N LYS A 481 4.44 25.00 -1.81
CA LYS A 481 5.65 24.86 -2.67
C LYS A 481 6.74 24.00 -2.01
N ARG A 482 6.34 23.05 -1.20
CA ARG A 482 7.17 22.05 -0.54
C ARG A 482 6.52 20.68 -0.68
N SER A 483 7.32 19.63 -0.71
CA SER A 483 6.79 18.27 -0.63
C SER A 483 5.96 18.10 0.65
N LEU A 484 4.84 17.41 0.54
CA LEU A 484 4.01 17.06 1.69
C LEU A 484 3.86 15.56 1.79
N LEU A 485 3.79 15.08 3.01
CA LEU A 485 3.27 13.77 3.36
C LEU A 485 1.96 13.98 4.10
N ILE A 486 0.90 13.37 3.63
CA ILE A 486 -0.43 13.38 4.27
C ILE A 486 -0.64 11.98 4.80
N VAL A 487 -0.91 11.87 6.09
CA VAL A 487 -1.14 10.59 6.76
C VAL A 487 -2.51 10.62 7.39
N SER A 488 -3.30 9.62 7.07
CA SER A 488 -4.59 9.32 7.69
C SER A 488 -4.40 8.22 8.70
N SER A 489 -4.91 8.42 9.91
CA SER A 489 -4.79 7.46 11.02
C SER A 489 -6.17 6.96 11.40
N GLU A 490 -6.40 5.65 11.21
CA GLU A 490 -7.69 5.01 11.42
C GLU A 490 -8.09 5.00 12.91
N GLY A 491 -7.13 4.70 13.79
CA GLY A 491 -7.39 4.49 15.22
C GLY A 491 -7.90 5.74 15.94
N ASP A 492 -7.38 6.93 15.62
CA ASP A 492 -7.75 8.19 16.25
C ASP A 492 -8.51 9.16 15.33
N GLY A 493 -8.78 8.77 14.07
CA GLY A 493 -9.53 9.57 13.10
C GLY A 493 -8.84 10.86 12.68
N THR A 494 -7.51 10.97 12.79
CA THR A 494 -6.77 12.19 12.44
C THR A 494 -6.22 12.14 11.02
N VAL A 495 -6.21 13.31 10.35
CA VAL A 495 -5.39 13.57 9.16
C VAL A 495 -4.29 14.55 9.52
N LYS A 496 -3.06 14.13 9.38
CA LYS A 496 -1.87 14.95 9.64
C LYS A 496 -1.10 15.23 8.38
N VAL A 497 -0.57 16.44 8.26
CA VAL A 497 0.23 16.89 7.13
C VAL A 497 1.64 17.23 7.61
N TYR A 498 2.62 16.64 6.95
CA TYR A 498 4.04 16.79 7.26
C TYR A 498 4.77 17.40 6.08
N GLN A 499 5.89 18.05 6.35
CA GLN A 499 6.73 18.68 5.35
C GLN A 499 8.20 18.58 5.76
N PRO A 500 9.14 18.34 4.81
CA PRO A 500 10.57 18.32 5.12
C PRO A 500 11.12 19.73 5.34
N ASP A 501 12.24 19.88 6.06
CA ASP A 501 12.96 21.14 6.14
C ASP A 501 13.73 21.45 4.85
N ARG A 502 14.04 22.72 4.63
CA ARG A 502 15.04 23.16 3.66
C ARG A 502 16.38 23.31 4.38
N PRO A 503 17.49 23.00 3.72
CA PRO A 503 18.83 23.26 4.27
C PRO A 503 19.07 24.73 4.56
#